data_a7b27fae7033b669412fc83e81b39af4
#
_entry.id   a7b27fae7033b669412fc83e81b39af4
#
_cell.length_a   1.000
_cell.length_b   1.000
_cell.length_c   1.000
_cell.angle_alpha   90.00
_cell.angle_beta   90.00
_cell.angle_gamma   90.00
#
_symmetry.space_group_name_H-M   'P 1'
#
loop_
_entity.id
_entity.type
_entity.pdbx_description
1 polymer ?
#
loop_
_entity_poly.entity_id
_entity_poly.type
_entity_poly.pdbx_seq_one_letter_code
_entity_poly.pdbx_strand_id
1 'polypeptide(L)'
;MENVLEYLEASAVSFSDKIAAKDDKESCTYRELATDARRAGGILTNYTEIRKPVAVFMEKGVVTLKTFMGILYAGCFYTLVDPTFPVDRIQQILSILQTDVVVTLDEYKDKLLESGYSGQIICAEMLWNDQTGEPNQENRLEKIRQKINDTDPVYCNFTSGSTGIPKGVLICHRSIIDFIGHFTDIFHITSEDVIGNQAPFDFDVSVKDIYSALKTGATLVMIPRSFFMFPNAVVDMLDENKVTTMIWAVSALCLLNRLHGLKYKVPAHVNKILFSGEMMPIKQLNIWRSYYPDAMFVNLYGPTEITCNCTYYILDRTFTEDDRLPAGIAFPNERVFLLGEEDQEISADMPGTTGEICVAGTALALGYYNNPQATRKAFTWNPLQTGYPEMIYRTGDLAFYGEDGLLYFAGRKDFQIKHMGHRIELEEIESVLSGVSIVEHACCFFDEKRSKIVAFYVGEDDKKQIVEEMKQKVPEYMVPNIF
;
A
#
# COMPACT_ATOMS: atom_id res chain seq x y z
N MET A 1 -23.11 -4.04 -4.57
CA MET A 1 -21.80 -4.75 -4.67
C MET A 1 -21.38 -5.15 -3.28
N GLU A 2 -21.07 -6.41 -3.08
CA GLU A 2 -20.73 -6.97 -1.76
C GLU A 2 -19.32 -7.58 -1.72
N ASN A 3 -18.69 -7.74 -2.91
CA ASN A 3 -17.39 -8.37 -3.02
C ASN A 3 -16.56 -7.72 -4.12
N VAL A 4 -15.28 -7.44 -3.86
CA VAL A 4 -14.37 -6.80 -4.84
C VAL A 4 -14.17 -7.62 -6.12
N LEU A 5 -14.41 -8.94 -6.10
CA LEU A 5 -14.35 -9.78 -7.30
C LEU A 5 -15.41 -9.40 -8.34
N GLU A 6 -16.51 -8.75 -7.95
CA GLU A 6 -17.52 -8.27 -8.88
C GLU A 6 -16.95 -7.22 -9.86
N TYR A 7 -15.90 -6.50 -9.47
CA TYR A 7 -15.15 -5.62 -10.36
C TYR A 7 -14.50 -6.41 -11.49
N LEU A 8 -13.75 -7.46 -11.14
CA LEU A 8 -13.10 -8.35 -12.13
C LEU A 8 -14.14 -9.04 -13.01
N GLU A 9 -15.21 -9.54 -12.41
CA GLU A 9 -16.27 -10.27 -13.13
C GLU A 9 -16.99 -9.36 -14.15
N ALA A 10 -17.34 -8.13 -13.75
CA ALA A 10 -17.95 -7.15 -14.66
C ALA A 10 -17.01 -6.75 -15.81
N SER A 11 -15.73 -6.51 -15.49
CA SER A 11 -14.73 -6.16 -16.49
C SER A 11 -14.40 -7.33 -17.44
N ALA A 12 -14.40 -8.57 -16.93
CA ALA A 12 -14.22 -9.76 -17.78
C ALA A 12 -15.38 -9.98 -18.77
N VAL A 13 -16.57 -9.54 -18.42
CA VAL A 13 -17.72 -9.54 -19.35
C VAL A 13 -17.61 -8.41 -20.37
N SER A 14 -17.32 -7.18 -19.90
CA SER A 14 -17.37 -5.98 -20.76
C SER A 14 -16.12 -5.80 -21.64
N PHE A 15 -14.96 -6.26 -21.16
CA PHE A 15 -13.64 -6.05 -21.77
C PHE A 15 -12.84 -7.35 -21.91
N SER A 16 -13.51 -8.44 -22.22
CA SER A 16 -13.00 -9.82 -22.20
C SER A 16 -11.60 -10.00 -22.80
N ASP A 17 -11.36 -9.48 -24.00
CA ASP A 17 -10.11 -9.66 -24.76
C ASP A 17 -9.11 -8.51 -24.55
N LYS A 18 -9.46 -7.52 -23.73
CA LYS A 18 -8.56 -6.42 -23.38
C LYS A 18 -7.52 -6.90 -22.36
N ILE A 19 -6.29 -6.40 -22.50
CA ILE A 19 -5.24 -6.63 -21.50
C ILE A 19 -5.67 -6.02 -20.16
N ALA A 20 -5.82 -6.87 -19.15
CA ALA A 20 -6.10 -6.47 -17.79
C ALA A 20 -4.83 -6.05 -17.05
N ALA A 21 -3.77 -6.86 -17.20
CA ALA A 21 -2.51 -6.65 -16.51
C ALA A 21 -1.32 -7.07 -17.38
N LYS A 22 -0.20 -6.35 -17.20
CA LYS A 22 1.05 -6.60 -17.90
C LYS A 22 2.24 -6.23 -16.99
N ASP A 23 3.28 -7.03 -17.01
CA ASP A 23 4.60 -6.72 -16.47
C ASP A 23 5.68 -6.84 -17.56
N ASP A 24 6.95 -6.96 -17.19
CA ASP A 24 8.07 -7.13 -18.12
C ASP A 24 8.22 -8.57 -18.64
N LYS A 25 7.51 -9.54 -18.07
CA LYS A 25 7.61 -10.97 -18.38
C LYS A 25 6.40 -11.48 -19.17
N GLU A 26 5.20 -11.05 -18.77
CA GLU A 26 3.95 -11.55 -19.31
C GLU A 26 2.81 -10.53 -19.29
N SER A 27 1.69 -10.89 -19.91
CA SER A 27 0.43 -10.15 -19.84
C SER A 27 -0.74 -11.12 -19.80
N CYS A 28 -1.87 -10.65 -19.28
CA CYS A 28 -3.13 -11.39 -19.35
C CYS A 28 -4.30 -10.49 -19.70
N THR A 29 -5.28 -11.04 -20.40
CA THR A 29 -6.58 -10.40 -20.65
C THR A 29 -7.47 -10.51 -19.42
N TYR A 30 -8.57 -9.74 -19.39
CA TYR A 30 -9.58 -9.84 -18.33
C TYR A 30 -10.22 -11.23 -18.26
N ARG A 31 -10.42 -11.88 -19.42
CA ARG A 31 -10.92 -13.26 -19.50
C ARG A 31 -9.95 -14.24 -18.86
N GLU A 32 -8.67 -14.16 -19.22
CA GLU A 32 -7.63 -15.02 -18.67
C GLU A 32 -7.47 -14.81 -17.18
N LEU A 33 -7.41 -13.55 -16.70
CA LEU A 33 -7.33 -13.22 -15.29
C LEU A 33 -8.48 -13.83 -14.49
N ALA A 34 -9.72 -13.66 -14.95
CA ALA A 34 -10.91 -14.21 -14.28
C ALA A 34 -10.93 -15.74 -14.28
N THR A 35 -10.54 -16.35 -15.41
CA THR A 35 -10.50 -17.81 -15.56
C THR A 35 -9.44 -18.44 -14.65
N ASP A 36 -8.20 -17.90 -14.69
CA ASP A 36 -7.10 -18.38 -13.88
C ASP A 36 -7.36 -18.18 -12.38
N ALA A 37 -7.91 -17.02 -12.01
CA ALA A 37 -8.29 -16.74 -10.62
C ALA A 37 -9.36 -17.72 -10.08
N ARG A 38 -10.41 -18.01 -10.87
CA ARG A 38 -11.43 -19.00 -10.48
C ARG A 38 -10.82 -20.39 -10.31
N ARG A 39 -9.94 -20.81 -11.22
CA ARG A 39 -9.23 -22.08 -11.11
C ARG A 39 -8.36 -22.15 -9.87
N ALA A 40 -7.53 -21.12 -9.64
CA ALA A 40 -6.70 -21.01 -8.45
C ALA A 40 -7.54 -21.05 -7.16
N GLY A 41 -8.65 -20.31 -7.12
CA GLY A 41 -9.57 -20.34 -5.98
C GLY A 41 -10.10 -21.74 -5.70
N GLY A 42 -10.52 -22.46 -6.74
CA GLY A 42 -11.01 -23.83 -6.59
C GLY A 42 -9.95 -24.78 -6.02
N ILE A 43 -8.71 -24.68 -6.46
CA ILE A 43 -7.60 -25.50 -5.94
C ILE A 43 -7.30 -25.12 -4.47
N LEU A 44 -7.22 -23.81 -4.16
CA LEU A 44 -6.93 -23.33 -2.80
C LEU A 44 -7.94 -23.80 -1.77
N THR A 45 -9.22 -24.00 -2.14
CA THR A 45 -10.24 -24.53 -1.22
C THR A 45 -9.96 -25.95 -0.69
N ASN A 46 -8.98 -26.65 -1.25
CA ASN A 46 -8.54 -27.96 -0.74
C ASN A 46 -7.54 -27.84 0.42
N TYR A 47 -6.96 -26.64 0.61
CA TYR A 47 -5.85 -26.41 1.53
C TYR A 47 -6.17 -25.42 2.64
N THR A 48 -7.24 -24.65 2.51
CA THR A 48 -7.60 -23.62 3.49
C THR A 48 -9.12 -23.46 3.62
N GLU A 49 -9.56 -22.88 4.73
CA GLU A 49 -10.95 -22.53 5.00
C GLU A 49 -11.22 -21.05 4.70
N ILE A 50 -12.50 -20.68 4.54
CA ILE A 50 -12.91 -19.28 4.33
C ILE A 50 -12.45 -18.39 5.48
N ARG A 51 -12.16 -17.10 5.17
CA ARG A 51 -11.69 -16.07 6.12
C ARG A 51 -10.32 -16.34 6.73
N LYS A 52 -9.58 -17.30 6.20
CA LYS A 52 -8.19 -17.55 6.61
C LYS A 52 -7.20 -16.73 5.77
N PRO A 53 -6.04 -16.36 6.33
CA PRO A 53 -4.97 -15.76 5.56
C PRO A 53 -4.33 -16.79 4.61
N VAL A 54 -3.96 -16.32 3.43
CA VAL A 54 -3.03 -17.02 2.54
C VAL A 54 -1.88 -16.08 2.24
N ALA A 55 -0.67 -16.45 2.61
CA ALA A 55 0.50 -15.65 2.28
C ALA A 55 0.92 -15.88 0.84
N VAL A 56 1.35 -14.81 0.18
CA VAL A 56 1.87 -14.83 -1.19
C VAL A 56 3.33 -14.40 -1.11
N PHE A 57 4.25 -15.35 -1.31
CA PHE A 57 5.68 -15.13 -1.16
C PHE A 57 6.34 -15.06 -2.54
N MET A 58 6.17 -13.92 -3.21
CA MET A 58 6.74 -13.64 -4.53
C MET A 58 6.76 -12.13 -4.80
N GLU A 59 7.49 -11.70 -5.81
CA GLU A 59 7.49 -10.31 -6.25
C GLU A 59 6.15 -9.94 -6.91
N LYS A 60 5.88 -8.62 -7.04
CA LYS A 60 4.72 -8.14 -7.78
C LYS A 60 4.81 -8.53 -9.26
N GLY A 61 3.69 -8.91 -9.83
CA GLY A 61 3.58 -9.30 -11.24
C GLY A 61 2.20 -9.83 -11.58
N VAL A 62 2.02 -10.25 -12.83
CA VAL A 62 0.76 -10.84 -13.32
C VAL A 62 0.41 -12.11 -12.55
N VAL A 63 1.41 -12.96 -12.26
CA VAL A 63 1.23 -14.19 -11.44
C VAL A 63 0.71 -13.86 -10.05
N THR A 64 1.28 -12.83 -9.41
CA THR A 64 0.86 -12.37 -8.08
C THR A 64 -0.57 -11.87 -8.08
N LEU A 65 -0.95 -11.09 -9.10
CA LEU A 65 -2.32 -10.58 -9.25
C LEU A 65 -3.33 -11.72 -9.44
N LYS A 66 -3.02 -12.70 -10.30
CA LYS A 66 -3.85 -13.90 -10.49
C LYS A 66 -4.02 -14.67 -9.17
N THR A 67 -2.95 -14.79 -8.39
CA THR A 67 -2.95 -15.45 -7.08
C THR A 67 -3.84 -14.71 -6.09
N PHE A 68 -3.75 -13.37 -6.01
CA PHE A 68 -4.62 -12.56 -5.14
C PHE A 68 -6.09 -12.78 -5.45
N MET A 69 -6.47 -12.69 -6.71
CA MET A 69 -7.85 -12.93 -7.12
C MET A 69 -8.29 -14.37 -6.81
N GLY A 70 -7.41 -15.35 -7.01
CA GLY A 70 -7.68 -16.75 -6.65
C GLY A 70 -7.93 -16.95 -5.16
N ILE A 71 -7.15 -16.32 -4.31
CA ILE A 71 -7.34 -16.35 -2.85
C ILE A 71 -8.70 -15.77 -2.46
N LEU A 72 -9.11 -14.68 -3.09
CA LEU A 72 -10.43 -14.09 -2.86
C LEU A 72 -11.57 -14.98 -3.34
N TYR A 73 -11.41 -15.70 -4.46
CA TYR A 73 -12.39 -16.72 -4.89
C TYR A 73 -12.51 -17.88 -3.91
N ALA A 74 -11.42 -18.26 -3.23
CA ALA A 74 -11.46 -19.25 -2.15
C ALA A 74 -12.14 -18.73 -0.86
N GLY A 75 -12.56 -17.45 -0.82
CA GLY A 75 -13.16 -16.82 0.35
C GLY A 75 -12.13 -16.49 1.46
N CYS A 76 -10.87 -16.39 1.10
CA CYS A 76 -9.74 -16.08 1.96
C CYS A 76 -9.27 -14.64 1.75
N PHE A 77 -8.32 -14.18 2.56
CA PHE A 77 -7.65 -12.90 2.33
C PHE A 77 -6.15 -13.09 2.09
N TYR A 78 -5.54 -12.21 1.32
CA TYR A 78 -4.13 -12.33 0.96
C TYR A 78 -3.23 -11.42 1.79
N THR A 79 -1.98 -11.82 1.92
CA THR A 79 -0.87 -11.03 2.44
C THR A 79 0.33 -11.24 1.54
N LEU A 80 0.84 -10.19 0.90
CA LEU A 80 2.11 -10.29 0.20
C LEU A 80 3.26 -10.21 1.21
N VAL A 81 4.22 -11.10 1.07
CA VAL A 81 5.49 -11.11 1.79
C VAL A 81 6.60 -11.00 0.74
N ASP A 82 7.32 -9.88 0.73
CA ASP A 82 8.37 -9.63 -0.26
C ASP A 82 9.55 -10.61 -0.06
N PRO A 83 9.94 -11.37 -1.07
CA PRO A 83 11.09 -12.29 -0.98
C PRO A 83 12.42 -11.58 -0.73
N THR A 84 12.52 -10.27 -0.94
CA THR A 84 13.73 -9.49 -0.65
C THR A 84 13.92 -9.21 0.84
N PHE A 85 12.88 -9.39 1.66
CA PHE A 85 12.99 -9.19 3.10
C PHE A 85 14.01 -10.14 3.76
N PRO A 86 14.65 -9.71 4.86
CA PRO A 86 15.44 -10.60 5.69
C PRO A 86 14.62 -11.80 6.21
N VAL A 87 15.27 -12.92 6.43
CA VAL A 87 14.63 -14.17 6.91
C VAL A 87 13.88 -13.94 8.22
N ASP A 88 14.48 -13.19 9.16
CA ASP A 88 13.85 -12.87 10.45
C ASP A 88 12.55 -12.07 10.26
N ARG A 89 12.51 -11.13 9.32
CA ARG A 89 11.31 -10.35 9.00
C ARG A 89 10.22 -11.23 8.40
N ILE A 90 10.58 -12.13 7.50
CA ILE A 90 9.64 -13.11 6.90
C ILE A 90 9.05 -13.97 8.02
N GLN A 91 9.89 -14.52 8.91
CA GLN A 91 9.46 -15.32 10.04
C GLN A 91 8.50 -14.57 10.96
N GLN A 92 8.80 -13.31 11.31
CA GLN A 92 7.93 -12.46 12.13
C GLN A 92 6.55 -12.28 11.50
N ILE A 93 6.50 -11.92 10.21
CA ILE A 93 5.24 -11.73 9.49
C ILE A 93 4.42 -13.03 9.48
N LEU A 94 5.02 -14.16 9.08
CA LEU A 94 4.35 -15.45 9.03
C LEU A 94 3.87 -15.93 10.40
N SER A 95 4.63 -15.67 11.46
CA SER A 95 4.25 -16.03 12.84
C SER A 95 3.04 -15.23 13.35
N ILE A 96 2.93 -13.94 12.97
CA ILE A 96 1.76 -13.11 13.32
C ILE A 96 0.56 -13.52 12.46
N LEU A 97 0.78 -13.76 11.18
CA LEU A 97 -0.27 -14.14 10.24
C LEU A 97 -0.87 -15.51 10.56
N GLN A 98 -0.09 -16.43 11.10
CA GLN A 98 -0.51 -17.80 11.43
C GLN A 98 -1.18 -18.49 10.23
N THR A 99 -0.60 -18.32 9.06
CA THR A 99 -1.14 -18.90 7.83
C THR A 99 -0.78 -20.38 7.71
N ASP A 100 -1.76 -21.18 7.30
CA ASP A 100 -1.56 -22.61 7.00
C ASP A 100 -1.03 -22.82 5.58
N VAL A 101 -1.17 -21.81 4.71
CA VAL A 101 -0.85 -21.90 3.27
C VAL A 101 -0.02 -20.71 2.81
N VAL A 102 1.08 -21.01 2.11
CA VAL A 102 1.88 -20.02 1.36
C VAL A 102 1.90 -20.40 -0.11
N VAL A 103 1.56 -19.46 -0.98
CA VAL A 103 1.74 -19.57 -2.44
C VAL A 103 3.03 -18.88 -2.81
N THR A 104 3.91 -19.56 -3.57
CA THR A 104 5.22 -19.03 -3.96
C THR A 104 5.63 -19.52 -5.34
N LEU A 105 6.74 -19.01 -5.88
CA LEU A 105 7.45 -19.57 -7.02
C LEU A 105 8.57 -20.51 -6.55
N ASP A 106 8.94 -21.48 -7.38
CA ASP A 106 9.99 -22.45 -7.02
C ASP A 106 11.30 -21.77 -6.63
N GLU A 107 11.64 -20.66 -7.27
CA GLU A 107 12.88 -19.90 -7.00
C GLU A 107 12.95 -19.32 -5.57
N TYR A 108 11.81 -19.09 -4.89
CA TYR A 108 11.78 -18.54 -3.53
C TYR A 108 11.55 -19.59 -2.44
N LYS A 109 11.31 -20.84 -2.81
CA LYS A 109 10.93 -21.90 -1.87
C LYS A 109 11.99 -22.16 -0.81
N ASP A 110 13.27 -22.18 -1.17
CA ASP A 110 14.35 -22.44 -0.22
C ASP A 110 14.42 -21.34 0.84
N LYS A 111 14.32 -20.08 0.45
CA LYS A 111 14.29 -18.94 1.39
C LYS A 111 13.08 -18.97 2.32
N LEU A 112 11.92 -19.40 1.81
CA LEU A 112 10.73 -19.59 2.64
C LEU A 112 10.95 -20.69 3.69
N LEU A 113 11.61 -21.79 3.33
CA LEU A 113 11.96 -22.88 4.27
C LEU A 113 12.99 -22.41 5.31
N GLU A 114 13.97 -21.58 4.92
CA GLU A 114 14.94 -20.96 5.85
C GLU A 114 14.25 -20.11 6.92
N SER A 115 13.10 -19.50 6.63
CA SER A 115 12.32 -18.73 7.62
C SER A 115 11.66 -19.61 8.69
N GLY A 116 11.79 -20.93 8.61
CA GLY A 116 11.18 -21.89 9.52
C GLY A 116 9.69 -22.15 9.25
N TYR A 117 9.17 -21.73 8.09
CA TYR A 117 7.80 -22.04 7.74
C TYR A 117 7.60 -23.54 7.52
N SER A 118 6.59 -24.12 8.16
CA SER A 118 6.30 -25.57 8.16
C SER A 118 4.90 -25.93 7.67
N GLY A 119 4.13 -24.93 7.21
CA GLY A 119 2.79 -25.15 6.65
C GLY A 119 2.83 -25.63 5.20
N GLN A 120 1.67 -25.61 4.54
CA GLN A 120 1.53 -26.03 3.14
C GLN A 120 2.15 -24.99 2.21
N ILE A 121 3.08 -25.40 1.36
CA ILE A 121 3.67 -24.58 0.29
C ILE A 121 3.06 -25.02 -1.04
N ILE A 122 2.48 -24.08 -1.77
CA ILE A 122 1.89 -24.29 -3.09
C ILE A 122 2.71 -23.49 -4.10
N CYS A 123 3.21 -24.17 -5.14
CA CYS A 123 3.83 -23.48 -6.27
C CYS A 123 2.75 -22.82 -7.13
N ALA A 124 2.93 -21.54 -7.45
CA ALA A 124 1.93 -20.75 -8.16
C ALA A 124 1.55 -21.35 -9.53
N GLU A 125 2.52 -21.94 -10.23
CA GLU A 125 2.28 -22.60 -11.53
C GLU A 125 1.29 -23.78 -11.43
N MET A 126 1.18 -24.42 -10.27
CA MET A 126 0.20 -25.50 -10.05
C MET A 126 -1.24 -24.98 -10.05
N LEU A 127 -1.44 -23.69 -9.75
CA LEU A 127 -2.79 -23.10 -9.61
C LEU A 127 -3.51 -22.97 -10.96
N TRP A 128 -2.80 -22.94 -12.09
CA TRP A 128 -3.40 -22.82 -13.42
C TRP A 128 -3.01 -23.92 -14.41
N ASN A 129 -1.97 -24.71 -14.14
CA ASN A 129 -1.54 -25.82 -15.00
C ASN A 129 -2.31 -27.12 -14.75
N ASP A 130 -3.00 -27.25 -13.63
CA ASP A 130 -3.76 -28.44 -13.32
C ASP A 130 -5.01 -28.53 -14.21
N GLN A 131 -4.98 -29.44 -15.19
CA GLN A 131 -6.09 -29.73 -16.10
C GLN A 131 -7.16 -30.64 -15.46
N THR A 132 -6.97 -31.09 -14.25
CA THR A 132 -7.94 -31.88 -13.51
C THR A 132 -9.04 -30.98 -12.95
N GLY A 133 -9.87 -30.44 -13.80
CA GLY A 133 -11.09 -29.77 -13.38
C GLY A 133 -11.94 -30.71 -12.53
N GLU A 134 -11.87 -30.57 -11.20
CA GLU A 134 -12.73 -31.35 -10.32
C GLU A 134 -14.20 -31.11 -10.66
N PRO A 135 -14.99 -32.16 -10.90
CA PRO A 135 -16.44 -32.02 -11.04
C PRO A 135 -16.98 -31.35 -9.78
N ASN A 136 -17.64 -30.18 -9.89
CA ASN A 136 -18.20 -29.32 -8.84
C ASN A 136 -17.33 -28.16 -8.31
N GLN A 137 -16.19 -27.82 -8.91
CA GLN A 137 -15.39 -26.67 -8.47
C GLN A 137 -16.20 -25.35 -8.50
N GLU A 138 -16.94 -25.07 -9.59
CA GLU A 138 -17.78 -23.88 -9.69
C GLU A 138 -18.87 -23.83 -8.60
N ASN A 139 -19.57 -24.94 -8.38
CA ASN A 139 -20.60 -25.02 -7.35
C ASN A 139 -20.02 -24.79 -5.93
N ARG A 140 -18.75 -25.20 -5.70
CA ARG A 140 -18.06 -24.94 -4.44
C ARG A 140 -17.75 -23.45 -4.28
N LEU A 141 -17.23 -22.78 -5.30
CA LEU A 141 -16.94 -21.36 -5.29
C LEU A 141 -18.22 -20.51 -5.10
N GLU A 142 -19.32 -20.88 -5.76
CA GLU A 142 -20.64 -20.23 -5.55
C GLU A 142 -21.11 -20.34 -4.10
N LYS A 143 -21.01 -21.53 -3.49
CA LYS A 143 -21.36 -21.72 -2.07
C LYS A 143 -20.46 -20.93 -1.12
N ILE A 144 -19.20 -20.74 -1.47
CA ILE A 144 -18.29 -19.88 -0.72
C ILE A 144 -18.73 -18.42 -0.88
N ARG A 145 -18.99 -17.96 -2.10
CA ARG A 145 -19.46 -16.60 -2.39
C ARG A 145 -20.68 -16.23 -1.56
N GLN A 146 -21.65 -17.13 -1.41
CA GLN A 146 -22.87 -16.92 -0.61
C GLN A 146 -22.61 -16.77 0.90
N LYS A 147 -21.41 -17.15 1.39
CA LYS A 147 -21.04 -17.06 2.81
C LYS A 147 -20.15 -15.84 3.11
N ILE A 148 -19.66 -15.16 2.09
CA ILE A 148 -18.81 -13.99 2.24
C ILE A 148 -19.67 -12.74 2.34
N ASN A 149 -19.35 -11.90 3.32
CA ASN A 149 -19.96 -10.58 3.50
C ASN A 149 -18.99 -9.49 3.08
N ASP A 150 -19.48 -8.30 2.80
CA ASP A 150 -18.67 -7.14 2.48
C ASP A 150 -17.74 -6.67 3.62
N THR A 151 -18.01 -7.10 4.84
CA THR A 151 -17.16 -6.90 6.02
C THR A 151 -16.07 -7.96 6.20
N ASP A 152 -16.05 -9.01 5.37
CA ASP A 152 -14.98 -10.00 5.41
C ASP A 152 -13.67 -9.42 4.85
N PRO A 153 -12.51 -9.90 5.32
CA PRO A 153 -11.21 -9.34 4.92
C PRO A 153 -10.85 -9.68 3.48
N VAL A 154 -10.13 -8.75 2.84
CA VAL A 154 -9.56 -8.87 1.49
C VAL A 154 -8.05 -9.02 1.55
N TYR A 155 -7.39 -8.17 2.31
CA TYR A 155 -5.94 -8.24 2.48
C TYR A 155 -5.50 -7.83 3.88
N CYS A 156 -4.27 -8.23 4.22
CA CYS A 156 -3.57 -7.82 5.41
C CYS A 156 -2.17 -7.32 5.02
N ASN A 157 -1.94 -6.01 5.08
CA ASN A 157 -0.63 -5.42 4.80
C ASN A 157 0.12 -5.10 6.09
N PHE A 158 1.39 -5.46 6.13
CA PHE A 158 2.22 -5.27 7.31
C PHE A 158 2.96 -3.92 7.28
N THR A 159 2.84 -3.18 8.37
CA THR A 159 3.56 -1.93 8.61
C THR A 159 4.54 -2.09 9.77
N SER A 160 5.51 -1.17 9.89
CA SER A 160 6.41 -1.13 11.04
C SER A 160 5.63 -0.90 12.34
N GLY A 161 6.14 -1.41 13.44
CA GLY A 161 5.55 -1.26 14.76
C GLY A 161 6.53 -0.66 15.76
N SER A 162 6.07 0.25 16.61
CA SER A 162 6.90 0.94 17.64
C SER A 162 7.61 0.00 18.62
N THR A 163 7.22 -1.27 18.67
CA THR A 163 7.88 -2.31 19.50
C THR A 163 8.87 -3.17 18.71
N GLY A 164 9.18 -2.83 17.45
CA GLY A 164 10.00 -3.65 16.55
C GLY A 164 9.26 -4.87 15.97
N ILE A 165 7.97 -5.03 16.28
CA ILE A 165 7.15 -6.13 15.77
C ILE A 165 6.18 -5.55 14.72
N PRO A 166 6.14 -6.09 13.48
CA PRO A 166 5.25 -5.60 12.45
C PRO A 166 3.78 -5.73 12.82
N LYS A 167 2.95 -4.79 12.34
CA LYS A 167 1.50 -4.79 12.55
C LYS A 167 0.81 -5.08 11.22
N GLY A 168 -0.02 -6.12 11.16
CA GLY A 168 -0.84 -6.46 10.01
C GLY A 168 -2.14 -5.68 10.00
N VAL A 169 -2.32 -4.73 9.10
CA VAL A 169 -3.55 -3.94 8.94
C VAL A 169 -4.52 -4.72 8.06
N LEU A 170 -5.71 -5.04 8.61
CA LEU A 170 -6.71 -5.89 7.95
C LEU A 170 -7.81 -5.05 7.31
N ILE A 171 -7.97 -5.15 6.00
CA ILE A 171 -8.94 -4.36 5.21
C ILE A 171 -10.02 -5.27 4.62
N CYS A 172 -11.27 -4.83 4.67
CA CYS A 172 -12.42 -5.59 4.19
C CYS A 172 -12.89 -5.15 2.77
N HIS A 173 -13.78 -5.96 2.19
CA HIS A 173 -14.37 -5.68 0.87
C HIS A 173 -15.07 -4.32 0.84
N ARG A 174 -15.91 -4.01 1.84
CA ARG A 174 -16.66 -2.75 1.91
C ARG A 174 -15.76 -1.53 1.80
N SER A 175 -14.65 -1.52 2.54
CA SER A 175 -13.72 -0.39 2.56
C SER A 175 -13.11 -0.13 1.19
N ILE A 176 -12.72 -1.19 0.46
CA ILE A 176 -12.19 -1.08 -0.89
C ILE A 176 -13.27 -0.65 -1.88
N ILE A 177 -14.46 -1.26 -1.82
CA ILE A 177 -15.57 -0.98 -2.75
C ILE A 177 -15.96 0.50 -2.65
N ASP A 178 -16.12 1.01 -1.44
CA ASP A 178 -16.50 2.40 -1.20
C ASP A 178 -15.39 3.36 -1.66
N PHE A 179 -14.17 3.17 -1.18
CA PHE A 179 -13.04 4.03 -1.52
C PHE A 179 -12.75 4.06 -3.03
N ILE A 180 -12.64 2.90 -3.69
CA ILE A 180 -12.35 2.80 -5.13
C ILE A 180 -13.53 3.34 -5.96
N GLY A 181 -14.78 3.20 -5.47
CA GLY A 181 -15.95 3.83 -6.05
C GLY A 181 -15.73 5.32 -6.22
N HIS A 182 -15.50 6.02 -5.14
CA HIS A 182 -15.26 7.47 -5.14
C HIS A 182 -13.95 7.86 -5.83
N PHE A 183 -12.88 7.10 -5.62
CA PHE A 183 -11.56 7.37 -6.20
C PHE A 183 -11.61 7.45 -7.72
N THR A 184 -12.18 6.43 -8.37
CA THR A 184 -12.26 6.39 -9.82
C THR A 184 -13.18 7.44 -10.41
N ASP A 185 -14.28 7.75 -9.71
CA ASP A 185 -15.27 8.75 -10.16
C ASP A 185 -14.69 10.18 -10.05
N ILE A 186 -14.03 10.52 -8.93
CA ILE A 186 -13.43 11.85 -8.71
C ILE A 186 -12.28 12.14 -9.68
N PHE A 187 -11.42 11.12 -9.93
CA PHE A 187 -10.25 11.31 -10.79
C PHE A 187 -10.47 10.87 -12.23
N HIS A 188 -11.73 10.56 -12.58
CA HIS A 188 -12.13 10.18 -13.95
C HIS A 188 -11.29 9.05 -14.53
N ILE A 189 -11.05 8.00 -13.73
CA ILE A 189 -10.37 6.79 -14.19
C ILE A 189 -11.39 5.92 -14.92
N THR A 190 -11.09 5.57 -16.18
CA THR A 190 -12.01 4.88 -17.10
C THR A 190 -11.33 3.67 -17.73
N SER A 191 -12.07 2.94 -18.57
CA SER A 191 -11.51 1.84 -19.36
C SER A 191 -10.41 2.27 -20.33
N GLU A 192 -10.36 3.54 -20.71
CA GLU A 192 -9.34 4.06 -21.63
C GLU A 192 -7.99 4.30 -20.94
N ASP A 193 -7.96 4.26 -19.61
CA ASP A 193 -6.74 4.48 -18.87
C ASP A 193 -5.80 3.27 -18.89
N VAL A 194 -4.51 3.59 -18.85
CA VAL A 194 -3.43 2.65 -18.62
C VAL A 194 -2.72 3.10 -17.35
N ILE A 195 -2.85 2.33 -16.28
CA ILE A 195 -2.32 2.66 -14.96
C ILE A 195 -0.91 2.09 -14.83
N GLY A 196 0.09 2.97 -14.69
CA GLY A 196 1.47 2.58 -14.46
C GLY A 196 1.75 2.36 -12.98
N ASN A 197 1.70 1.11 -12.50
CA ASN A 197 1.93 0.77 -11.10
C ASN A 197 3.43 0.83 -10.74
N GLN A 198 3.76 1.72 -9.82
CA GLN A 198 5.10 1.82 -9.20
C GLN A 198 5.19 1.03 -7.90
N ALA A 199 4.20 1.15 -7.03
CA ALA A 199 4.22 0.61 -5.68
C ALA A 199 4.37 -0.92 -5.66
N PRO A 200 5.17 -1.47 -4.74
CA PRO A 200 5.13 -2.92 -4.48
C PRO A 200 3.76 -3.32 -3.94
N PHE A 201 3.40 -4.59 -4.07
CA PHE A 201 2.05 -5.08 -3.73
C PHE A 201 1.85 -5.37 -2.23
N ASP A 202 2.90 -5.36 -1.44
CA ASP A 202 2.84 -5.32 0.03
C ASP A 202 2.55 -3.91 0.58
N PHE A 203 2.45 -2.92 -0.31
CA PHE A 203 2.13 -1.53 -0.02
C PHE A 203 0.68 -1.20 -0.43
N ASP A 204 -0.08 -0.57 0.46
CA ASP A 204 -1.48 -0.20 0.23
C ASP A 204 -1.70 0.77 -0.93
N VAL A 205 -0.68 1.53 -1.31
CA VAL A 205 -0.73 2.37 -2.53
C VAL A 205 -1.12 1.55 -3.76
N SER A 206 -0.66 0.29 -3.87
CA SER A 206 -0.97 -0.61 -4.98
C SER A 206 -2.46 -0.99 -5.09
N VAL A 207 -3.19 -0.93 -4.00
CA VAL A 207 -4.64 -1.21 -3.95
C VAL A 207 -5.41 -0.27 -4.88
N LYS A 208 -5.00 1.01 -4.94
CA LYS A 208 -5.60 1.99 -5.87
C LYS A 208 -5.38 1.60 -7.32
N ASP A 209 -4.17 1.17 -7.65
CA ASP A 209 -3.83 0.74 -9.01
C ASP A 209 -4.63 -0.51 -9.41
N ILE A 210 -4.58 -1.54 -8.57
CA ILE A 210 -5.20 -2.85 -8.82
C ILE A 210 -6.73 -2.71 -8.95
N TYR A 211 -7.38 -2.19 -7.91
CA TYR A 211 -8.84 -2.19 -7.87
C TYR A 211 -9.46 -1.10 -8.76
N SER A 212 -8.75 0.01 -9.05
CA SER A 212 -9.21 0.94 -10.08
C SER A 212 -9.20 0.30 -11.47
N ALA A 213 -8.14 -0.44 -11.82
CA ALA A 213 -8.08 -1.16 -13.07
C ALA A 213 -9.21 -2.20 -13.18
N LEU A 214 -9.38 -3.02 -12.14
CA LEU A 214 -10.43 -4.06 -12.12
C LEU A 214 -11.83 -3.47 -12.20
N LYS A 215 -12.11 -2.33 -11.53
CA LYS A 215 -13.43 -1.66 -11.55
C LYS A 215 -13.76 -1.09 -12.93
N THR A 216 -12.79 -0.43 -13.55
CA THR A 216 -13.06 0.38 -14.75
C THR A 216 -12.80 -0.33 -16.07
N GLY A 217 -12.12 -1.49 -16.02
CA GLY A 217 -11.62 -2.15 -17.23
C GLY A 217 -10.37 -1.48 -17.80
N ALA A 218 -9.65 -0.67 -17.04
CA ALA A 218 -8.35 -0.09 -17.39
C ALA A 218 -7.27 -1.16 -17.51
N THR A 219 -6.13 -0.84 -18.10
CA THR A 219 -4.97 -1.75 -18.14
C THR A 219 -4.00 -1.42 -17.01
N LEU A 220 -3.59 -2.41 -16.22
CA LEU A 220 -2.57 -2.29 -15.19
C LEU A 220 -1.20 -2.67 -15.75
N VAL A 221 -0.25 -1.74 -15.79
CA VAL A 221 1.15 -1.98 -16.19
C VAL A 221 2.03 -1.92 -14.95
N MET A 222 2.58 -3.06 -14.56
CA MET A 222 3.42 -3.20 -13.36
C MET A 222 4.88 -2.95 -13.71
N ILE A 223 5.45 -1.85 -13.20
CA ILE A 223 6.83 -1.47 -13.47
C ILE A 223 7.74 -2.20 -12.49
N PRO A 224 8.74 -2.99 -12.96
CA PRO A 224 9.66 -3.71 -12.07
C PRO A 224 10.44 -2.75 -11.16
N ARG A 225 10.66 -3.14 -9.90
CA ARG A 225 11.43 -2.34 -8.93
C ARG A 225 12.84 -2.03 -9.45
N SER A 226 13.47 -2.98 -10.11
CA SER A 226 14.82 -2.85 -10.69
C SER A 226 14.93 -1.72 -11.72
N PHE A 227 13.85 -1.38 -12.44
CA PHE A 227 13.85 -0.32 -13.45
C PHE A 227 14.07 1.06 -12.84
N PHE A 228 13.69 1.28 -11.57
CA PHE A 228 13.91 2.57 -10.89
C PHE A 228 15.39 2.91 -10.65
N MET A 229 16.29 1.94 -10.79
CA MET A 229 17.73 2.20 -10.84
C MET A 229 18.19 2.74 -12.23
N PHE A 230 17.35 2.56 -13.25
CA PHE A 230 17.61 2.96 -14.64
C PHE A 230 16.47 3.83 -15.16
N PRO A 231 16.49 5.15 -14.96
CA PRO A 231 15.35 6.04 -15.23
C PRO A 231 14.84 5.96 -16.67
N ASN A 232 15.72 5.68 -17.63
CA ASN A 232 15.34 5.49 -19.03
C ASN A 232 14.42 4.28 -19.20
N ALA A 233 14.68 3.16 -18.50
CA ALA A 233 13.84 1.98 -18.56
C ALA A 233 12.42 2.24 -18.03
N VAL A 234 12.31 3.03 -16.95
CA VAL A 234 11.00 3.46 -16.43
C VAL A 234 10.26 4.29 -17.47
N VAL A 235 10.92 5.29 -18.02
CA VAL A 235 10.33 6.23 -18.99
C VAL A 235 9.95 5.53 -20.28
N ASP A 236 10.79 4.62 -20.79
CA ASP A 236 10.46 3.82 -21.97
C ASP A 236 9.27 2.91 -21.72
N MET A 237 9.19 2.24 -20.56
CA MET A 237 8.05 1.41 -20.20
C MET A 237 6.75 2.20 -20.10
N LEU A 238 6.80 3.43 -19.55
CA LEU A 238 5.64 4.34 -19.50
C LEU A 238 5.16 4.72 -20.92
N ASP A 239 6.08 5.06 -21.82
CA ASP A 239 5.78 5.53 -23.16
C ASP A 239 5.32 4.39 -24.08
N GLU A 240 6.03 3.25 -24.10
CA GLU A 240 5.72 2.08 -24.90
C GLU A 240 4.35 1.47 -24.56
N ASN A 241 3.97 1.50 -23.28
CA ASN A 241 2.67 1.02 -22.84
C ASN A 241 1.60 2.11 -22.82
N LYS A 242 1.92 3.33 -23.29
CA LYS A 242 0.98 4.46 -23.35
C LYS A 242 0.31 4.75 -22.00
N VAL A 243 1.08 4.72 -20.93
CA VAL A 243 0.58 4.98 -19.57
C VAL A 243 -0.06 6.37 -19.51
N THR A 244 -1.30 6.43 -19.03
CA THR A 244 -2.08 7.66 -18.87
C THR A 244 -2.09 8.14 -17.41
N THR A 245 -2.09 7.20 -16.48
CA THR A 245 -2.33 7.44 -15.05
C THR A 245 -1.20 6.88 -14.20
N MET A 246 -0.63 7.71 -13.37
CA MET A 246 0.40 7.37 -12.41
C MET A 246 -0.12 7.63 -10.99
N ILE A 247 -0.13 6.61 -10.11
CA ILE A 247 -0.51 6.72 -8.71
C ILE A 247 0.70 6.31 -7.88
N TRP A 248 1.63 7.25 -7.66
CA TRP A 248 2.97 6.94 -7.22
C TRP A 248 3.30 7.52 -5.85
N ALA A 249 4.26 6.90 -5.17
CA ALA A 249 4.89 7.52 -4.01
C ALA A 249 5.67 8.78 -4.43
N VAL A 250 5.66 9.80 -3.57
CA VAL A 250 6.40 11.05 -3.79
C VAL A 250 7.89 10.78 -4.03
N SER A 251 8.49 9.87 -3.26
CA SER A 251 9.89 9.47 -3.41
C SER A 251 10.23 8.95 -4.80
N ALA A 252 9.32 8.19 -5.44
CA ALA A 252 9.53 7.68 -6.80
C ALA A 252 9.52 8.80 -7.86
N LEU A 253 8.59 9.76 -7.73
CA LEU A 253 8.56 10.96 -8.58
C LEU A 253 9.84 11.80 -8.41
N CYS A 254 10.27 12.01 -7.17
CA CYS A 254 11.50 12.74 -6.86
C CYS A 254 12.75 12.02 -7.39
N LEU A 255 12.79 10.69 -7.31
CA LEU A 255 13.90 9.89 -7.83
C LEU A 255 14.02 10.02 -9.34
N LEU A 256 12.93 9.89 -10.08
CA LEU A 256 12.92 10.02 -11.54
C LEU A 256 13.37 11.41 -12.00
N ASN A 257 12.96 12.47 -11.29
CA ASN A 257 13.47 13.83 -11.54
C ASN A 257 14.97 13.96 -11.26
N ARG A 258 15.42 13.45 -10.09
CA ARG A 258 16.84 13.50 -9.67
C ARG A 258 17.75 12.80 -10.67
N LEU A 259 17.29 11.68 -11.21
CA LEU A 259 18.01 10.90 -12.23
C LEU A 259 17.77 11.40 -13.65
N HIS A 260 17.09 12.54 -13.81
CA HIS A 260 16.84 13.21 -15.09
C HIS A 260 16.06 12.37 -16.12
N GLY A 261 15.19 11.46 -15.67
CA GLY A 261 14.42 10.59 -16.58
C GLY A 261 13.60 11.37 -17.61
N LEU A 262 12.88 12.43 -17.17
CA LEU A 262 12.06 13.25 -18.08
C LEU A 262 12.88 14.13 -19.04
N LYS A 263 14.21 14.33 -18.79
CA LYS A 263 15.09 14.96 -19.79
C LYS A 263 15.47 14.01 -20.92
N TYR A 264 15.46 12.71 -20.66
CA TYR A 264 15.68 11.69 -21.68
C TYR A 264 14.49 11.62 -22.64
N LYS A 265 13.29 11.46 -22.08
CA LYS A 265 12.04 11.36 -22.85
C LYS A 265 10.86 11.73 -21.94
N VAL A 266 9.84 12.36 -22.51
CA VAL A 266 8.56 12.66 -21.82
C VAL A 266 7.49 11.72 -22.37
N PRO A 267 6.99 10.73 -21.60
CA PRO A 267 5.89 9.86 -22.02
C PRO A 267 4.66 10.66 -22.43
N ALA A 268 4.25 10.50 -23.69
CA ALA A 268 3.31 11.42 -24.32
C ALA A 268 1.84 11.29 -23.83
N HIS A 269 1.50 10.18 -23.19
CA HIS A 269 0.12 9.85 -22.84
C HIS A 269 -0.25 10.16 -21.38
N VAL A 270 0.72 10.46 -20.52
CA VAL A 270 0.48 10.75 -19.09
C VAL A 270 -0.35 12.02 -18.95
N ASN A 271 -1.53 11.89 -18.33
CA ASN A 271 -2.47 13.00 -18.11
C ASN A 271 -3.00 13.05 -16.66
N LYS A 272 -2.69 12.06 -15.82
CA LYS A 272 -3.05 12.02 -14.40
C LYS A 272 -1.83 11.58 -13.57
N ILE A 273 -1.44 12.41 -12.61
CA ILE A 273 -0.32 12.16 -11.70
C ILE A 273 -0.81 12.37 -10.26
N LEU A 274 -1.14 11.26 -9.61
CA LEU A 274 -1.61 11.24 -8.23
C LEU A 274 -0.45 10.76 -7.34
N PHE A 275 -0.20 11.43 -6.24
CA PHE A 275 0.92 11.09 -5.37
C PHE A 275 0.54 11.11 -3.90
N SER A 276 1.19 10.26 -3.13
CA SER A 276 0.95 10.10 -1.69
C SER A 276 2.20 9.57 -0.96
N GLY A 277 2.06 9.38 0.34
CA GLY A 277 3.05 8.73 1.19
C GLY A 277 4.00 9.69 1.88
N GLU A 278 4.36 10.79 1.29
CA GLU A 278 5.27 11.81 1.82
C GLU A 278 4.81 13.21 1.42
N MET A 279 5.36 14.25 2.05
CA MET A 279 5.15 15.62 1.58
C MET A 279 5.89 15.84 0.26
N MET A 280 5.16 16.27 -0.77
CA MET A 280 5.75 16.60 -2.07
C MET A 280 6.52 17.92 -1.99
N PRO A 281 7.86 17.93 -2.22
CA PRO A 281 8.60 19.18 -2.32
C PRO A 281 8.13 20.01 -3.52
N ILE A 282 7.75 21.26 -3.29
CA ILE A 282 7.18 22.13 -4.34
C ILE A 282 8.11 22.27 -5.55
N LYS A 283 9.40 22.34 -5.32
CA LYS A 283 10.39 22.36 -6.40
C LYS A 283 10.28 21.12 -7.31
N GLN A 284 10.09 19.93 -6.73
CA GLN A 284 9.95 18.69 -7.49
C GLN A 284 8.60 18.64 -8.22
N LEU A 285 7.54 19.08 -7.57
CA LEU A 285 6.23 19.24 -8.18
C LEU A 285 6.26 20.16 -9.40
N ASN A 286 6.90 21.33 -9.28
CA ASN A 286 6.98 22.31 -10.37
C ASN A 286 7.80 21.79 -11.57
N ILE A 287 8.81 20.93 -11.33
CA ILE A 287 9.51 20.22 -12.42
C ILE A 287 8.54 19.33 -13.18
N TRP A 288 7.76 18.47 -12.49
CA TRP A 288 6.77 17.60 -13.11
C TRP A 288 5.74 18.41 -13.89
N ARG A 289 5.18 19.48 -13.30
CA ARG A 289 4.19 20.35 -13.95
C ARG A 289 4.73 21.08 -15.18
N SER A 290 6.03 21.34 -15.24
CA SER A 290 6.64 21.94 -16.44
C SER A 290 6.69 20.98 -17.63
N TYR A 291 6.76 19.67 -17.39
CA TYR A 291 6.69 18.64 -18.43
C TYR A 291 5.25 18.25 -18.80
N TYR A 292 4.32 18.36 -17.85
CA TYR A 292 2.91 17.97 -18.01
C TYR A 292 1.97 19.09 -17.58
N PRO A 293 1.94 20.23 -18.30
CA PRO A 293 1.19 21.42 -17.89
C PRO A 293 -0.32 21.19 -17.86
N ASP A 294 -0.84 20.27 -18.67
CA ASP A 294 -2.27 19.98 -18.83
C ASP A 294 -2.70 18.73 -18.02
N ALA A 295 -1.79 18.06 -17.34
CA ALA A 295 -2.12 16.88 -16.55
C ALA A 295 -2.81 17.25 -15.24
N MET A 296 -3.72 16.39 -14.78
CA MET A 296 -4.27 16.45 -13.44
C MET A 296 -3.22 16.03 -12.42
N PHE A 297 -2.89 16.89 -11.46
CA PHE A 297 -2.04 16.59 -10.32
C PHE A 297 -2.89 16.51 -9.06
N VAL A 298 -2.70 15.45 -8.27
CA VAL A 298 -3.46 15.23 -7.04
C VAL A 298 -2.54 14.86 -5.89
N ASN A 299 -2.63 15.64 -4.80
CA ASN A 299 -2.03 15.26 -3.52
C ASN A 299 -3.02 14.42 -2.73
N LEU A 300 -2.59 13.25 -2.26
CA LEU A 300 -3.40 12.30 -1.50
C LEU A 300 -2.78 12.07 -0.13
N TYR A 301 -3.61 12.04 0.92
CA TYR A 301 -3.16 11.75 2.27
C TYR A 301 -4.02 10.66 2.91
N GLY A 302 -3.37 9.77 3.64
CA GLY A 302 -3.98 8.78 4.52
C GLY A 302 -3.00 7.71 4.97
N PRO A 303 -3.22 7.12 6.15
CA PRO A 303 -2.51 5.92 6.61
C PRO A 303 -3.17 4.63 6.11
N THR A 304 -2.45 3.52 6.20
CA THR A 304 -2.90 2.18 5.79
C THR A 304 -4.18 1.74 6.51
N GLU A 305 -4.37 2.18 7.76
CA GLU A 305 -5.51 1.86 8.61
C GLU A 305 -6.86 2.45 8.15
N ILE A 306 -6.84 3.29 7.12
CA ILE A 306 -8.04 3.88 6.51
C ILE A 306 -8.09 3.59 5.00
N THR A 307 -7.65 2.42 4.58
CA THR A 307 -7.72 1.97 3.18
C THR A 307 -7.10 2.97 2.21
N CYS A 308 -5.80 3.23 2.36
CA CYS A 308 -4.92 4.08 1.55
C CYS A 308 -5.02 5.58 1.79
N ASN A 309 -6.14 6.22 1.56
CA ASN A 309 -6.26 7.68 1.65
C ASN A 309 -7.64 8.12 2.14
N CYS A 310 -7.66 9.14 3.01
CA CYS A 310 -8.90 9.76 3.50
C CYS A 310 -9.11 11.17 3.00
N THR A 311 -8.07 11.85 2.49
CA THR A 311 -8.20 13.18 1.88
C THR A 311 -7.48 13.27 0.55
N TYR A 312 -7.91 14.24 -0.26
CA TYR A 312 -7.30 14.57 -1.54
C TYR A 312 -7.35 16.07 -1.81
N TYR A 313 -6.39 16.55 -2.62
CA TYR A 313 -6.38 17.88 -3.17
C TYR A 313 -5.99 17.84 -4.65
N ILE A 314 -6.91 18.23 -5.53
CA ILE A 314 -6.62 18.41 -6.96
C ILE A 314 -5.97 19.79 -7.09
N LEU A 315 -4.76 19.84 -7.65
CA LEU A 315 -3.97 21.06 -7.73
C LEU A 315 -4.57 22.01 -8.78
N ASP A 316 -5.18 23.07 -8.32
CA ASP A 316 -5.92 24.08 -9.12
C ASP A 316 -5.16 25.40 -9.32
N ARG A 317 -4.00 25.57 -8.66
CA ARG A 317 -3.16 26.77 -8.73
C ARG A 317 -1.69 26.46 -8.88
N THR A 318 -0.88 27.48 -9.11
CA THR A 318 0.60 27.37 -9.02
C THR A 318 1.03 27.47 -7.56
N PHE A 319 2.17 26.83 -7.26
CA PHE A 319 2.77 26.83 -5.92
C PHE A 319 4.20 27.38 -6.03
N THR A 320 4.58 28.23 -5.09
CA THR A 320 5.95 28.71 -4.88
C THR A 320 6.66 27.85 -3.83
N GLU A 321 7.98 27.96 -3.72
CA GLU A 321 8.75 27.17 -2.74
C GLU A 321 8.38 27.50 -1.27
N ASP A 322 7.76 28.64 -1.02
CA ASP A 322 7.27 29.06 0.32
C ASP A 322 5.88 28.52 0.65
N ASP A 323 5.14 28.02 -0.34
CA ASP A 323 3.82 27.45 -0.14
C ASP A 323 3.89 26.04 0.51
N ARG A 324 2.79 25.68 1.18
CA ARG A 324 2.52 24.29 1.62
C ARG A 324 1.43 23.69 0.75
N LEU A 325 1.58 22.41 0.38
CA LEU A 325 0.51 21.68 -0.27
C LEU A 325 -0.56 21.30 0.75
N PRO A 326 -1.84 21.58 0.48
CA PRO A 326 -2.93 21.06 1.30
C PRO A 326 -2.97 19.53 1.30
N ALA A 327 -3.28 18.91 2.42
CA ALA A 327 -3.80 17.55 2.46
C ALA A 327 -5.21 17.49 1.85
N GLY A 328 -5.90 18.64 1.80
CA GLY A 328 -7.11 18.87 1.04
C GLY A 328 -8.39 18.61 1.82
N ILE A 329 -9.35 17.94 1.18
CA ILE A 329 -10.68 17.64 1.71
C ILE A 329 -10.89 16.13 1.85
N ALA A 330 -11.81 15.72 2.70
CA ALA A 330 -12.15 14.30 2.89
C ALA A 330 -12.78 13.70 1.63
N PHE A 331 -12.50 12.40 1.39
CA PHE A 331 -13.28 11.63 0.43
C PHE A 331 -14.73 11.50 0.88
N PRO A 332 -15.69 11.33 -0.05
CA PRO A 332 -17.06 11.02 0.33
C PRO A 332 -17.12 9.75 1.21
N ASN A 333 -18.08 9.70 2.13
CA ASN A 333 -18.22 8.67 3.16
C ASN A 333 -17.12 8.64 4.23
N GLU A 334 -16.14 9.54 4.15
CA GLU A 334 -15.13 9.72 5.18
C GLU A 334 -15.37 11.02 5.92
N ARG A 335 -15.33 10.98 7.25
CA ARG A 335 -15.30 12.15 8.09
C ARG A 335 -13.90 12.30 8.67
N VAL A 336 -13.19 13.32 8.19
CA VAL A 336 -11.86 13.69 8.68
C VAL A 336 -12.02 14.95 9.52
N PHE A 337 -11.55 14.92 10.76
CA PHE A 337 -11.67 16.04 11.71
C PHE A 337 -10.45 16.05 12.64
N LEU A 338 -10.28 17.16 13.36
CA LEU A 338 -9.16 17.35 14.25
C LEU A 338 -9.62 17.33 15.71
N LEU A 339 -8.87 16.59 16.54
CA LEU A 339 -9.03 16.61 18.00
C LEU A 339 -7.84 17.29 18.67
N GLY A 340 -8.12 18.20 19.58
CA GLY A 340 -7.15 18.81 20.48
C GLY A 340 -6.70 17.86 21.59
N GLU A 341 -5.85 18.34 22.50
CA GLU A 341 -5.27 17.53 23.60
C GLU A 341 -6.34 17.01 24.59
N GLU A 342 -7.42 17.74 24.80
CA GLU A 342 -8.53 17.37 25.69
C GLU A 342 -9.70 16.76 24.92
N ASP A 343 -9.46 16.20 23.74
CA ASP A 343 -10.47 15.63 22.84
C ASP A 343 -11.54 16.62 22.36
N GLN A 344 -11.31 17.96 22.47
CA GLN A 344 -12.17 18.95 21.89
C GLN A 344 -12.00 19.03 20.36
N GLU A 345 -13.07 19.30 19.65
CA GLU A 345 -13.01 19.50 18.19
C GLU A 345 -12.28 20.80 17.85
N ILE A 346 -11.38 20.73 16.88
CA ILE A 346 -10.77 21.88 16.21
C ILE A 346 -11.40 22.00 14.84
N SER A 347 -12.24 23.02 14.67
CA SER A 347 -12.99 23.26 13.43
C SER A 347 -12.26 24.20 12.48
N ALA A 348 -12.74 24.30 11.24
CA ALA A 348 -12.22 25.24 10.24
C ALA A 348 -12.34 26.72 10.65
N ASP A 349 -13.20 27.04 11.62
CA ASP A 349 -13.32 28.40 12.19
C ASP A 349 -12.16 28.78 13.13
N MET A 350 -11.24 27.84 13.38
CA MET A 350 -10.04 28.04 14.19
C MET A 350 -8.75 27.83 13.34
N PRO A 351 -8.54 28.64 12.29
CA PRO A 351 -7.42 28.44 11.37
C PRO A 351 -6.07 28.52 12.09
N GLY A 352 -5.13 27.67 11.70
CA GLY A 352 -3.80 27.57 12.30
C GLY A 352 -3.74 26.81 13.62
N THR A 353 -4.87 26.45 14.24
CA THR A 353 -4.88 25.64 15.46
C THR A 353 -4.62 24.18 15.11
N THR A 354 -3.60 23.62 15.74
CA THR A 354 -3.15 22.23 15.46
C THR A 354 -3.91 21.22 16.30
N GLY A 355 -4.35 20.13 15.67
CA GLY A 355 -4.95 18.97 16.31
C GLY A 355 -4.55 17.66 15.66
N GLU A 356 -4.88 16.54 16.31
CA GLU A 356 -4.68 15.21 15.75
C GLU A 356 -5.73 14.90 14.70
N ILE A 357 -5.30 14.41 13.53
CA ILE A 357 -6.21 13.93 12.51
C ILE A 357 -6.89 12.65 13.00
N CYS A 358 -8.22 12.67 13.03
CA CYS A 358 -9.08 11.54 13.34
C CYS A 358 -9.98 11.25 12.14
N VAL A 359 -10.21 9.97 11.87
CA VAL A 359 -11.02 9.55 10.72
C VAL A 359 -12.12 8.60 11.17
N ALA A 360 -13.35 8.85 10.72
CA ALA A 360 -14.49 7.96 10.79
C ALA A 360 -15.01 7.69 9.38
N GLY A 361 -15.58 6.53 9.13
CA GLY A 361 -16.17 6.22 7.83
C GLY A 361 -15.98 4.77 7.41
N THR A 362 -16.33 4.50 6.16
CA THR A 362 -16.31 3.16 5.59
C THR A 362 -14.92 2.64 5.25
N ALA A 363 -13.94 3.54 5.08
CA ALA A 363 -12.56 3.18 4.78
C ALA A 363 -11.76 2.66 5.99
N LEU A 364 -12.33 2.68 7.21
CA LEU A 364 -11.66 2.15 8.39
C LEU A 364 -11.31 0.66 8.22
N ALA A 365 -10.07 0.32 8.59
CA ALA A 365 -9.64 -1.07 8.72
C ALA A 365 -10.44 -1.83 9.78
N LEU A 366 -10.47 -3.14 9.69
CA LEU A 366 -11.02 -4.02 10.75
C LEU A 366 -10.14 -4.00 12.02
N GLY A 367 -8.96 -3.42 11.94
CA GLY A 367 -7.97 -3.33 13.01
C GLY A 367 -6.66 -4.02 12.64
N TYR A 368 -5.84 -4.30 13.65
CA TYR A 368 -4.58 -5.01 13.48
C TYR A 368 -4.78 -6.51 13.72
N TYR A 369 -4.45 -7.30 12.70
CA TYR A 369 -4.62 -8.76 12.72
C TYR A 369 -3.83 -9.40 13.87
N ASN A 370 -4.48 -10.26 14.64
CA ASN A 370 -3.93 -10.91 15.83
C ASN A 370 -3.34 -9.95 16.88
N ASN A 371 -3.72 -8.65 16.86
CA ASN A 371 -3.24 -7.67 17.82
C ASN A 371 -4.39 -6.81 18.38
N PRO A 372 -5.25 -7.37 19.25
CA PRO A 372 -6.39 -6.64 19.80
C PRO A 372 -6.00 -5.50 20.74
N GLN A 373 -4.80 -5.54 21.34
CA GLN A 373 -4.33 -4.47 22.20
C GLN A 373 -3.98 -3.21 21.39
N ALA A 374 -3.20 -3.36 20.31
CA ALA A 374 -2.89 -2.25 19.41
C ALA A 374 -4.15 -1.73 18.73
N THR A 375 -5.07 -2.62 18.34
CA THR A 375 -6.36 -2.24 17.75
C THR A 375 -7.13 -1.31 18.69
N ARG A 376 -7.34 -1.69 19.94
CA ARG A 376 -8.08 -0.87 20.93
C ARG A 376 -7.41 0.48 21.23
N LYS A 377 -6.08 0.58 21.07
CA LYS A 377 -5.34 1.82 21.27
C LYS A 377 -5.54 2.82 20.14
N ALA A 378 -5.58 2.33 18.90
CA ALA A 378 -5.62 3.18 17.70
C ALA A 378 -7.05 3.40 17.18
N PHE A 379 -7.91 2.40 17.31
CA PHE A 379 -9.34 2.46 16.95
C PHE A 379 -10.15 2.66 18.22
N THR A 380 -10.67 3.88 18.42
CA THR A 380 -11.38 4.30 19.63
C THR A 380 -12.78 4.79 19.32
N TRP A 381 -13.61 4.92 20.34
CA TRP A 381 -14.88 5.60 20.17
C TRP A 381 -14.65 7.10 19.98
N ASN A 382 -15.44 7.70 19.08
CA ASN A 382 -15.41 9.12 18.85
C ASN A 382 -15.88 9.90 20.09
N PRO A 383 -15.02 10.70 20.73
CA PRO A 383 -15.39 11.43 21.95
C PRO A 383 -16.44 12.51 21.70
N LEU A 384 -16.57 12.99 20.46
CA LEU A 384 -17.56 14.01 20.08
C LEU A 384 -18.96 13.44 19.85
N GLN A 385 -19.07 12.11 19.66
CA GLN A 385 -20.36 11.42 19.41
C GLN A 385 -20.86 10.74 20.68
N THR A 386 -21.94 11.31 21.28
CA THR A 386 -22.52 10.81 22.53
C THR A 386 -23.82 10.03 22.35
N GLY A 387 -24.45 10.12 21.18
CA GLY A 387 -25.77 9.50 20.91
C GLY A 387 -25.71 8.04 20.52
N TYR A 388 -24.61 7.60 19.90
CA TYR A 388 -24.38 6.21 19.48
C TYR A 388 -22.88 5.92 19.36
N PRO A 389 -22.47 4.65 19.45
CA PRO A 389 -21.07 4.26 19.27
C PRO A 389 -20.61 4.53 17.83
N GLU A 390 -19.60 5.37 17.64
CA GLU A 390 -18.95 5.61 16.39
C GLU A 390 -17.44 5.34 16.52
N MET A 391 -16.94 4.40 15.73
CA MET A 391 -15.52 4.09 15.72
C MET A 391 -14.74 5.13 14.92
N ILE A 392 -13.61 5.56 15.45
CA ILE A 392 -12.64 6.40 14.75
C ILE A 392 -11.24 5.77 14.79
N TYR A 393 -10.44 6.09 13.80
CA TYR A 393 -9.00 5.85 13.83
C TYR A 393 -8.28 7.14 14.20
N ARG A 394 -7.40 7.06 15.22
CA ARG A 394 -6.49 8.13 15.62
C ARG A 394 -5.16 7.95 14.91
N THR A 395 -4.83 8.87 14.00
CA THR A 395 -3.71 8.70 13.09
C THR A 395 -2.34 8.93 13.73
N GLY A 396 -2.29 9.70 14.82
CA GLY A 396 -1.04 10.24 15.36
C GLY A 396 -0.45 11.39 14.52
N ASP A 397 -1.03 11.68 13.36
CA ASP A 397 -0.64 12.82 12.51
C ASP A 397 -1.31 14.10 13.02
N LEU A 398 -0.58 15.20 13.01
CA LEU A 398 -1.05 16.54 13.38
C LEU A 398 -1.33 17.36 12.13
N ALA A 399 -2.41 18.14 12.18
CA ALA A 399 -2.79 19.03 11.11
C ALA A 399 -3.47 20.29 11.66
N PHE A 400 -3.68 21.28 10.79
CA PHE A 400 -4.47 22.48 11.05
C PHE A 400 -5.31 22.83 9.82
N TYR A 401 -6.39 23.57 10.00
CA TYR A 401 -7.12 24.17 8.90
C TYR A 401 -6.49 25.50 8.51
N GLY A 402 -6.28 25.72 7.21
CA GLY A 402 -5.89 27.01 6.67
C GLY A 402 -7.07 27.99 6.65
N GLU A 403 -6.79 29.26 6.31
CA GLU A 403 -7.84 30.29 6.09
C GLU A 403 -8.77 29.96 4.91
N ASP A 404 -8.30 29.09 4.01
CA ASP A 404 -9.06 28.53 2.87
C ASP A 404 -9.96 27.35 3.27
N GLY A 405 -9.96 26.95 4.54
CA GLY A 405 -10.71 25.81 5.07
C GLY A 405 -10.14 24.44 4.69
N LEU A 406 -9.00 24.39 4.01
CA LEU A 406 -8.33 23.14 3.65
C LEU A 406 -7.47 22.63 4.81
N LEU A 407 -7.29 21.31 4.86
CA LEU A 407 -6.43 20.64 5.83
C LEU A 407 -4.96 20.72 5.40
N TYR A 408 -4.07 21.07 6.34
CA TYR A 408 -2.62 21.12 6.14
C TYR A 408 -1.91 20.26 7.17
N PHE A 409 -1.00 19.40 6.71
CA PHE A 409 -0.20 18.56 7.60
C PHE A 409 0.79 19.42 8.41
N ALA A 410 0.88 19.15 9.73
CA ALA A 410 1.73 19.89 10.66
C ALA A 410 2.88 19.07 11.26
N GLY A 411 2.81 17.75 11.17
CA GLY A 411 3.81 16.84 11.76
C GLY A 411 3.18 15.61 12.39
N ARG A 412 3.89 15.00 13.35
CA ARG A 412 3.40 13.84 14.10
C ARG A 412 3.50 14.04 15.61
N LYS A 413 2.67 13.31 16.35
CA LYS A 413 2.74 13.20 17.81
C LYS A 413 3.87 12.29 18.30
N ASP A 414 4.31 11.35 17.45
CA ASP A 414 5.29 10.31 17.73
C ASP A 414 6.53 10.45 16.83
N PHE A 415 7.47 9.53 16.98
CA PHE A 415 8.73 9.49 16.21
C PHE A 415 8.63 8.69 14.91
N GLN A 416 7.41 8.40 14.45
CA GLN A 416 7.20 7.72 13.19
C GLN A 416 7.55 8.65 12.02
N ILE A 417 8.23 8.09 11.03
CA ILE A 417 8.64 8.81 9.82
C ILE A 417 8.09 8.16 8.56
N LYS A 418 8.12 8.93 7.48
CA LYS A 418 7.93 8.40 6.12
C LYS A 418 9.23 8.58 5.36
N HIS A 419 9.83 7.48 4.92
CA HIS A 419 11.12 7.47 4.23
C HIS A 419 11.10 6.51 3.04
N MET A 420 11.45 7.01 1.86
CA MET A 420 11.43 6.26 0.59
C MET A 420 10.07 5.59 0.30
N GLY A 421 8.97 6.25 0.69
CA GLY A 421 7.62 5.74 0.56
C GLY A 421 7.19 4.77 1.68
N HIS A 422 8.10 4.36 2.55
CA HIS A 422 7.82 3.45 3.67
C HIS A 422 7.47 4.21 4.95
N ARG A 423 6.52 3.66 5.70
CA ARG A 423 6.20 4.10 7.06
C ARG A 423 7.12 3.37 8.03
N ILE A 424 7.92 4.10 8.79
CA ILE A 424 8.98 3.56 9.64
C ILE A 424 8.84 4.13 11.06
N GLU A 425 8.85 3.26 12.05
CA GLU A 425 9.00 3.64 13.46
C GLU A 425 10.51 3.75 13.78
N LEU A 426 10.96 4.92 14.20
CA LEU A 426 12.38 5.08 14.57
C LEU A 426 12.78 4.19 15.74
N GLU A 427 11.85 3.93 16.65
CA GLU A 427 12.05 3.01 17.78
C GLU A 427 12.32 1.56 17.33
N GLU A 428 11.76 1.13 16.19
CA GLU A 428 12.10 -0.19 15.62
C GLU A 428 13.56 -0.24 15.20
N ILE A 429 14.04 0.82 14.54
CA ILE A 429 15.45 0.93 14.16
C ILE A 429 16.37 0.98 15.39
N GLU A 430 16.00 1.77 16.41
CA GLU A 430 16.75 1.87 17.67
C GLU A 430 16.84 0.53 18.40
N SER A 431 15.72 -0.20 18.45
CA SER A 431 15.67 -1.53 19.07
C SER A 431 16.59 -2.52 18.37
N VAL A 432 16.57 -2.55 17.04
CA VAL A 432 17.45 -3.42 16.25
C VAL A 432 18.91 -3.02 16.39
N LEU A 433 19.20 -1.72 16.32
CA LEU A 433 20.56 -1.20 16.46
C LEU A 433 21.15 -1.46 17.85
N SER A 434 20.34 -1.29 18.91
CA SER A 434 20.74 -1.62 20.29
C SER A 434 20.93 -3.13 20.52
N GLY A 435 20.39 -3.96 19.65
CA GLY A 435 20.60 -5.42 19.65
C GLY A 435 21.82 -5.90 18.85
N VAL A 436 22.60 -4.98 18.26
CA VAL A 436 23.88 -5.28 17.60
C VAL A 436 24.95 -5.50 18.67
N SER A 437 25.76 -6.54 18.50
CA SER A 437 26.67 -7.03 19.55
C SER A 437 27.69 -6.00 20.07
N ILE A 438 28.06 -5.02 19.26
CA ILE A 438 29.04 -3.97 19.55
C ILE A 438 28.41 -2.63 19.93
N VAL A 439 27.10 -2.54 20.05
CA VAL A 439 26.35 -1.31 20.39
C VAL A 439 25.80 -1.41 21.80
N GLU A 440 26.12 -0.44 22.66
CA GLU A 440 25.62 -0.34 24.03
C GLU A 440 24.32 0.44 24.14
N HIS A 441 24.25 1.57 23.42
CA HIS A 441 23.09 2.45 23.37
C HIS A 441 22.94 3.04 21.97
N ALA A 442 21.71 3.24 21.53
CA ALA A 442 21.41 3.88 20.25
C ALA A 442 20.20 4.82 20.35
N CYS A 443 20.22 5.85 19.50
CA CYS A 443 19.12 6.76 19.27
C CYS A 443 19.11 7.14 17.79
N CYS A 444 17.93 7.21 17.18
CA CYS A 444 17.77 7.58 15.78
C CYS A 444 16.95 8.85 15.61
N PHE A 445 17.28 9.64 14.63
CA PHE A 445 16.43 10.74 14.19
C PHE A 445 16.38 10.84 12.67
N PHE A 446 15.38 11.52 12.15
CA PHE A 446 15.22 11.74 10.73
C PHE A 446 15.57 13.18 10.35
N ASP A 447 16.61 13.34 9.50
CA ASP A 447 16.96 14.63 8.91
C ASP A 447 16.05 14.90 7.70
N GLU A 448 14.97 15.62 7.92
CA GLU A 448 13.99 15.97 6.88
C GLU A 448 14.60 16.71 5.70
N LYS A 449 15.58 17.61 5.95
CA LYS A 449 16.22 18.40 4.88
C LYS A 449 17.03 17.54 3.93
N ARG A 450 17.66 16.48 4.45
CA ARG A 450 18.48 15.55 3.66
C ARG A 450 17.74 14.28 3.30
N SER A 451 16.56 14.07 3.87
CA SER A 451 15.78 12.82 3.78
C SER A 451 16.64 11.61 4.17
N LYS A 452 17.23 11.65 5.36
CA LYS A 452 18.16 10.61 5.86
C LYS A 452 17.84 10.21 7.29
N ILE A 453 17.91 8.90 7.55
CA ILE A 453 17.92 8.36 8.89
C ILE A 453 19.35 8.49 9.43
N VAL A 454 19.48 9.12 10.59
CA VAL A 454 20.75 9.33 11.29
C VAL A 454 20.70 8.57 12.60
N ALA A 455 21.70 7.73 12.85
CA ALA A 455 21.86 6.99 14.09
C ALA A 455 23.01 7.57 14.91
N PHE A 456 22.77 7.81 16.19
CA PHE A 456 23.77 8.03 17.20
C PHE A 456 23.89 6.77 18.05
N TYR A 457 25.09 6.31 18.32
CA TYR A 457 25.29 5.13 19.16
C TYR A 457 26.54 5.25 20.03
N VAL A 458 26.55 4.49 21.09
CA VAL A 458 27.70 4.25 21.96
C VAL A 458 28.09 2.80 21.77
N GLY A 459 29.39 2.53 21.53
CA GLY A 459 29.92 1.19 21.30
C GLY A 459 31.22 1.22 20.49
N GLU A 460 31.58 0.10 19.89
CA GLU A 460 32.79 0.00 19.07
C GLU A 460 32.53 0.64 17.68
N ASP A 461 33.56 1.34 17.15
CA ASP A 461 33.48 2.01 15.86
C ASP A 461 33.72 1.01 14.68
N ASP A 462 32.79 0.06 14.52
CA ASP A 462 32.73 -0.81 13.34
C ASP A 462 31.39 -0.67 12.63
N LYS A 463 31.26 0.40 11.90
CA LYS A 463 30.06 0.68 11.09
C LYS A 463 29.74 -0.45 10.11
N LYS A 464 30.73 -1.16 9.56
CA LYS A 464 30.47 -2.23 8.60
C LYS A 464 29.76 -3.41 9.26
N GLN A 465 30.23 -3.81 10.43
CA GLN A 465 29.59 -4.86 11.24
C GLN A 465 28.16 -4.46 11.63
N ILE A 466 27.96 -3.22 12.08
CA ILE A 466 26.62 -2.70 12.43
C ILE A 466 25.67 -2.83 11.24
N VAL A 467 26.07 -2.35 10.07
CA VAL A 467 25.22 -2.41 8.86
C VAL A 467 24.94 -3.86 8.44
N GLU A 468 25.92 -4.75 8.50
CA GLU A 468 25.74 -6.17 8.15
C GLU A 468 24.76 -6.87 9.10
N GLU A 469 24.89 -6.66 10.43
CA GLU A 469 23.96 -7.24 11.40
C GLU A 469 22.55 -6.66 11.28
N MET A 470 22.41 -5.35 11.04
CA MET A 470 21.09 -4.73 10.82
C MET A 470 20.40 -5.26 9.57
N LYS A 471 21.13 -5.43 8.46
CA LYS A 471 20.57 -5.97 7.19
C LYS A 471 20.04 -7.40 7.32
N GLN A 472 20.43 -8.13 8.35
CA GLN A 472 19.87 -9.45 8.63
C GLN A 472 18.51 -9.40 9.34
N LYS A 473 18.16 -8.26 9.97
CA LYS A 473 16.98 -8.11 10.83
C LYS A 473 15.91 -7.21 10.24
N VAL A 474 16.31 -6.16 9.52
CA VAL A 474 15.38 -5.18 8.93
C VAL A 474 15.62 -4.97 7.44
N PRO A 475 14.58 -4.57 6.68
CA PRO A 475 14.72 -4.19 5.27
C PRO A 475 15.75 -3.06 5.08
N GLU A 476 16.39 -3.03 3.92
CA GLU A 476 17.49 -2.10 3.62
C GLU A 476 17.11 -0.62 3.79
N TYR A 477 15.86 -0.25 3.50
CA TYR A 477 15.35 1.11 3.65
C TYR A 477 15.27 1.59 5.11
N MET A 478 15.32 0.69 6.09
CA MET A 478 15.35 0.99 7.52
C MET A 478 16.77 1.14 8.08
N VAL A 479 17.79 0.73 7.35
CA VAL A 479 19.19 0.86 7.79
C VAL A 479 19.61 2.33 7.77
N PRO A 480 20.12 2.92 8.87
CA PRO A 480 20.53 4.32 8.91
C PRO A 480 21.53 4.69 7.81
N ASN A 481 21.33 5.86 7.22
CA ASN A 481 22.20 6.38 6.17
C ASN A 481 23.50 6.98 6.75
N ILE A 482 23.43 7.46 7.98
CA ILE A 482 24.52 8.15 8.69
C ILE A 482 24.62 7.57 10.09
N PHE A 483 25.86 7.27 10.50
CA PHE A 483 26.22 6.82 11.85
C PHE A 483 27.25 7.75 12.44
#